data_b3e9dca0eb9759fcec887a0ab8375a25
#
_entry.id   b3e9dca0eb9759fcec887a0ab8375a25
#
_cell.length_a   1.000
_cell.length_b   1.000
_cell.length_c   1.000
_cell.angle_alpha   90.00
_cell.angle_beta   90.00
_cell.angle_gamma   90.00
#
_symmetry.space_group_name_H-M   'P 1'
#
loop_
_entity.id
_entity.type
_entity.pdbx_description
1 polymer ?
#
loop_
_entity_poly.entity_id
_entity_poly.type
_entity_poly.pdbx_seq_one_letter_code
_entity_poly.pdbx_strand_id
1 'polypeptide(L)'
;TLKFLMQDTAAVEKCESILREYRTELFRIGSGDVSHLIHLKESLESHLRRVMVRTERLAASDDRNGMLEEVSDESVKLHPGDLIAYCGLQNVAECLNSRDSLEYWKSSPYTLNFMEKYELKGAFDVACSNNNKKIYSHLSKAEGLLLPWDDIEAYNKVDPRNARLRSLLLGTIGVNAWKLLWLPPSLSYYELRGPFADPALKNFTKRLVFSSWRMVPRMVASLTSYEAERNIIRQFDSSIHKKPDSMKKIGRLLKLGRSHRQGRITGLPILGIVYPSITLAKACDPIGFASQQLPSTDDVIQKAQMVIEKLMVPILETYPGYGIEDEDWYWAAPILLDLHYYRGISEKIFRSRDLAVILSGEEVSDDEDIDESSTLWIEAIAEVNDLIGGKIRLEKPPKDLSLVLAKLALAGPGITCLRALSRVTGGLPANNPWHPFYEISMSSIRMSRSFIRLFNLSTSIALLRGLYSLEDQDGQAYWRQVLDYCLDGGLQAVLDEYVHFLKESEGLFGKEKVEIAGKLSEVVSEAMSLRTASLDVDKIKIDQRLESMSRSIKKMRTNFAVMLSDKKSDEGRSVNRISQVRQA
;
A
#
# COMPACT_ATOMS: atom_id res chain seq x y z
N THR A 1 10.69 11.55 -25.58
CA THR A 1 9.28 11.34 -25.14
C THR A 1 8.50 10.55 -26.18
N LEU A 2 8.43 10.95 -27.47
CA LEU A 2 7.67 10.22 -28.51
C LEU A 2 8.18 8.78 -28.72
N LYS A 3 9.50 8.55 -28.72
CA LYS A 3 10.10 7.21 -28.78
C LYS A 3 9.68 6.33 -27.61
N PHE A 4 9.53 6.92 -26.45
CA PHE A 4 9.07 6.24 -25.26
C PHE A 4 7.57 5.85 -25.32
N LEU A 5 6.75 6.74 -25.86
CA LEU A 5 5.30 6.54 -25.92
C LEU A 5 4.84 5.61 -27.06
N MET A 6 5.50 5.68 -28.22
CA MET A 6 5.03 4.99 -29.42
C MET A 6 5.57 3.57 -29.60
N GLN A 7 6.73 3.23 -29.05
CA GLN A 7 7.37 1.90 -29.05
C GLN A 7 7.50 1.19 -30.42
N ASP A 8 6.90 1.73 -31.45
CA ASP A 8 7.02 1.30 -32.82
C ASP A 8 7.96 2.28 -33.53
N THR A 9 9.14 1.79 -33.96
CA THR A 9 10.18 2.60 -34.59
C THR A 9 9.67 3.25 -35.88
N ALA A 10 8.88 2.53 -36.68
CA ALA A 10 8.31 3.06 -37.91
C ALA A 10 7.28 4.17 -37.67
N ALA A 11 6.44 4.00 -36.62
CA ALA A 11 5.47 5.03 -36.21
C ALA A 11 6.16 6.28 -35.65
N VAL A 12 7.28 6.11 -34.94
CA VAL A 12 8.09 7.23 -34.43
C VAL A 12 8.73 8.01 -35.56
N GLU A 13 9.37 7.33 -36.51
CA GLU A 13 10.01 7.96 -37.65
C GLU A 13 9.01 8.75 -38.50
N LYS A 14 7.82 8.17 -38.72
CA LYS A 14 6.73 8.85 -39.42
C LYS A 14 6.27 10.11 -38.67
N CYS A 15 6.11 10.02 -37.37
CA CYS A 15 5.71 11.15 -36.52
C CYS A 15 6.79 12.26 -36.52
N GLU A 16 8.06 11.89 -36.45
CA GLU A 16 9.19 12.82 -36.54
C GLU A 16 9.28 13.52 -37.93
N SER A 17 8.94 12.81 -39.03
CA SER A 17 8.86 13.40 -40.35
C SER A 17 7.75 14.44 -40.44
N ILE A 18 6.54 14.09 -40.02
CA ILE A 18 5.40 15.01 -39.98
C ILE A 18 5.70 16.25 -39.13
N LEU A 19 6.34 16.06 -37.97
CA LEU A 19 6.75 17.16 -37.10
C LEU A 19 7.75 18.10 -37.73
N ARG A 20 8.72 17.58 -38.51
CA ARG A 20 9.68 18.42 -39.26
C ARG A 20 8.99 19.22 -40.33
N GLU A 21 8.12 18.59 -41.11
CA GLU A 21 7.34 19.27 -42.15
C GLU A 21 6.42 20.34 -41.55
N TYR A 22 5.71 20.02 -40.46
CA TYR A 22 4.85 20.96 -39.76
C TYR A 22 5.62 22.19 -39.25
N ARG A 23 6.82 21.99 -38.68
CA ARG A 23 7.69 23.10 -38.25
C ARG A 23 8.14 23.95 -39.43
N THR A 24 8.48 23.34 -40.56
CA THR A 24 8.90 24.06 -41.74
C THR A 24 7.78 24.93 -42.33
N GLU A 25 6.56 24.39 -42.37
CA GLU A 25 5.39 25.12 -42.84
C GLU A 25 4.95 26.23 -41.87
N LEU A 26 5.12 26.04 -40.56
CA LEU A 26 4.90 27.11 -39.57
C LEU A 26 5.73 28.36 -39.83
N PHE A 27 6.98 28.20 -40.27
CA PHE A 27 7.83 29.35 -40.64
C PHE A 27 7.43 30.02 -41.97
N ARG A 28 6.55 29.38 -42.75
CA ARG A 28 6.06 29.88 -44.06
C ARG A 28 4.68 30.53 -43.99
N ILE A 29 4.07 30.65 -42.80
CA ILE A 29 2.71 31.18 -42.60
C ILE A 29 2.48 32.56 -43.24
N GLY A 30 3.51 33.32 -43.56
CA GLY A 30 3.37 34.63 -44.24
C GLY A 30 2.85 34.58 -45.69
N SER A 31 2.68 33.43 -46.33
CA SER A 31 2.22 33.27 -47.71
C SER A 31 0.69 33.10 -47.89
N GLY A 32 -0.09 33.05 -46.83
CA GLY A 32 -1.56 33.12 -46.90
C GLY A 32 -2.29 31.78 -47.07
N ASP A 33 -1.66 30.70 -47.52
CA ASP A 33 -2.30 29.36 -47.60
C ASP A 33 -1.86 28.46 -46.44
N VAL A 34 -2.82 28.13 -45.57
CA VAL A 34 -2.61 27.29 -44.40
C VAL A 34 -3.16 25.87 -44.55
N SER A 35 -3.68 25.49 -45.72
CA SER A 35 -4.37 24.20 -45.95
C SER A 35 -3.43 23.02 -45.69
N HIS A 36 -2.19 23.09 -46.14
CA HIS A 36 -1.19 22.05 -45.92
C HIS A 36 -0.77 21.93 -44.44
N LEU A 37 -0.67 23.06 -43.76
CA LEU A 37 -0.37 23.09 -42.32
C LEU A 37 -1.48 22.43 -41.48
N ILE A 38 -2.74 22.67 -41.82
CA ILE A 38 -3.90 22.04 -41.18
C ILE A 38 -3.86 20.53 -41.39
N HIS A 39 -3.60 20.07 -42.62
CA HIS A 39 -3.49 18.65 -42.92
C HIS A 39 -2.35 17.95 -42.11
N LEU A 40 -1.19 18.59 -42.01
CA LEU A 40 -0.05 18.09 -41.25
C LEU A 40 -0.40 18.04 -39.73
N LYS A 41 -1.11 19.05 -39.21
CA LYS A 41 -1.62 19.08 -37.84
C LYS A 41 -2.56 17.90 -37.57
N GLU A 42 -3.55 17.69 -38.43
CA GLU A 42 -4.53 16.59 -38.27
C GLU A 42 -3.85 15.22 -38.35
N SER A 43 -2.88 15.06 -39.27
CA SER A 43 -2.08 13.84 -39.37
C SER A 43 -1.27 13.58 -38.08
N LEU A 44 -0.61 14.61 -37.56
CA LEU A 44 0.14 14.54 -36.30
C LEU A 44 -0.76 14.18 -35.12
N GLU A 45 -1.90 14.87 -35.00
CA GLU A 45 -2.88 14.59 -33.94
C GLU A 45 -3.40 13.15 -34.00
N SER A 46 -3.68 12.62 -35.20
CA SER A 46 -4.15 11.23 -35.36
C SER A 46 -3.14 10.18 -34.87
N HIS A 47 -1.83 10.46 -35.06
CA HIS A 47 -0.77 9.59 -34.56
C HIS A 47 -0.57 9.73 -33.04
N LEU A 48 -0.63 10.95 -32.53
CA LEU A 48 -0.47 11.22 -31.10
C LEU A 48 -1.65 10.70 -30.25
N ARG A 49 -2.90 10.77 -30.76
CA ARG A 49 -4.09 10.24 -30.08
C ARG A 49 -4.03 8.75 -29.78
N ARG A 50 -3.16 7.98 -30.44
CA ARG A 50 -2.96 6.55 -30.15
C ARG A 50 -2.15 6.29 -28.89
N VAL A 51 -1.36 7.26 -28.44
CA VAL A 51 -0.38 7.11 -27.35
C VAL A 51 -0.50 8.18 -26.27
N MET A 52 -1.24 9.26 -26.54
CA MET A 52 -1.48 10.32 -25.60
C MET A 52 -2.98 10.39 -25.31
N VAL A 53 -3.38 9.84 -24.17
CA VAL A 53 -4.70 10.09 -23.59
C VAL A 53 -4.59 11.36 -22.74
N ARG A 54 -4.28 12.47 -23.39
CA ARG A 54 -4.36 13.78 -22.78
C ARG A 54 -5.50 14.53 -23.44
N THR A 55 -6.49 14.93 -22.65
CA THR A 55 -7.39 16.01 -23.02
C THR A 55 -6.53 17.26 -23.13
N GLU A 56 -6.10 17.57 -24.35
CA GLU A 56 -5.44 18.84 -24.58
C GLU A 56 -6.45 19.96 -24.41
N ARG A 57 -6.01 21.03 -23.76
CA ARG A 57 -6.67 22.32 -23.89
C ARG A 57 -6.69 22.66 -25.36
N LEU A 58 -7.84 22.51 -25.99
CA LEU A 58 -8.02 23.11 -27.28
C LEU A 58 -7.94 24.64 -27.05
N ALA A 59 -7.02 25.29 -27.75
CA ALA A 59 -6.91 26.75 -27.72
C ALA A 59 -8.22 27.47 -28.08
N ALA A 60 -9.21 26.74 -28.58
CA ALA A 60 -10.53 27.16 -28.95
C ALA A 60 -11.58 27.09 -27.77
N SER A 61 -11.25 26.53 -26.60
CA SER A 61 -12.17 26.63 -25.47
C SER A 61 -11.88 27.90 -24.67
N ASP A 62 -12.91 28.68 -24.39
CA ASP A 62 -12.82 29.88 -23.55
C ASP A 62 -12.37 29.54 -22.12
N ASP A 63 -12.57 28.29 -21.69
CA ASP A 63 -12.13 27.80 -20.41
C ASP A 63 -10.73 27.14 -20.49
N ARG A 64 -9.71 27.93 -20.19
CA ARG A 64 -8.32 27.45 -20.09
C ARG A 64 -8.11 26.44 -18.97
N ASN A 65 -9.01 26.32 -18.01
CA ASN A 65 -8.90 25.50 -16.82
C ASN A 65 -9.93 24.37 -16.76
N GLY A 66 -10.63 24.07 -17.88
CA GLY A 66 -11.71 23.09 -17.93
C GLY A 66 -11.37 21.66 -17.48
N MET A 67 -10.08 21.36 -17.27
CA MET A 67 -9.61 20.13 -16.62
C MET A 67 -9.32 20.30 -15.12
N LEU A 68 -9.36 21.53 -14.61
CA LEU A 68 -9.12 21.84 -13.20
C LEU A 68 -10.42 22.37 -12.62
N GLU A 69 -11.01 21.61 -11.75
CA GLU A 69 -12.11 22.09 -10.92
C GLU A 69 -11.51 22.76 -9.69
N GLU A 70 -11.65 24.08 -9.61
CA GLU A 70 -11.27 24.82 -8.41
C GLU A 70 -12.43 24.73 -7.41
N VAL A 71 -12.28 23.85 -6.43
CA VAL A 71 -13.26 23.68 -5.38
C VAL A 71 -12.91 24.60 -4.21
N SER A 72 -13.77 25.55 -3.91
CA SER A 72 -13.70 26.27 -2.65
C SER A 72 -14.10 25.34 -1.51
N ASP A 73 -13.15 25.01 -0.64
CA ASP A 73 -13.42 24.16 0.52
C ASP A 73 -14.04 24.98 1.66
N GLU A 74 -15.37 24.97 1.73
CA GLU A 74 -16.13 25.62 2.79
C GLU A 74 -15.85 25.04 4.19
N SER A 75 -15.22 23.86 4.27
CA SER A 75 -14.83 23.24 5.53
C SER A 75 -13.59 23.92 6.17
N VAL A 76 -12.86 24.74 5.41
CA VAL A 76 -11.72 25.51 5.91
C VAL A 76 -12.21 26.70 6.73
N LYS A 77 -12.61 26.45 7.97
CA LYS A 77 -13.09 27.48 8.92
C LYS A 77 -12.09 27.62 10.08
N LEU A 78 -11.82 28.88 10.45
CA LEU A 78 -11.06 29.18 11.65
C LEU A 78 -11.89 28.91 12.89
N HIS A 79 -11.29 28.26 13.86
CA HIS A 79 -11.84 28.06 15.19
C HIS A 79 -11.16 28.98 16.22
N PRO A 80 -11.81 29.31 17.33
CA PRO A 80 -11.18 30.14 18.38
C PRO A 80 -9.82 29.59 18.85
N GLY A 81 -9.69 28.25 18.94
CA GLY A 81 -8.44 27.59 19.31
C GLY A 81 -7.28 27.84 18.33
N ASP A 82 -7.57 28.04 17.05
CA ASP A 82 -6.53 28.37 16.04
C ASP A 82 -5.97 29.76 16.30
N LEU A 83 -6.83 30.71 16.67
CA LEU A 83 -6.43 32.09 16.99
C LEU A 83 -5.68 32.17 18.32
N ILE A 84 -6.10 31.42 19.33
CA ILE A 84 -5.38 31.32 20.62
C ILE A 84 -3.95 30.80 20.36
N ALA A 85 -3.77 29.78 19.53
CA ALA A 85 -2.45 29.27 19.14
C ALA A 85 -1.62 30.32 18.38
N TYR A 86 -2.27 31.15 17.54
CA TYR A 86 -1.58 32.28 16.88
C TYR A 86 -1.05 33.32 17.88
N CYS A 87 -1.92 33.77 18.80
CA CYS A 87 -1.51 34.74 19.82
C CYS A 87 -0.35 34.20 20.67
N GLY A 88 -0.41 32.91 21.03
CA GLY A 88 0.69 32.25 21.74
C GLY A 88 2.01 32.26 20.97
N LEU A 89 1.94 31.91 19.67
CA LEU A 89 3.11 31.91 18.79
C LEU A 89 3.68 33.35 18.59
N GLN A 90 2.79 34.32 18.39
CA GLN A 90 3.19 35.74 18.24
C GLN A 90 3.95 36.24 19.48
N ASN A 91 3.41 36.00 20.66
CA ASN A 91 4.07 36.43 21.91
C ASN A 91 5.46 35.81 22.06
N VAL A 92 5.62 34.52 21.70
CA VAL A 92 6.93 33.84 21.73
C VAL A 92 7.86 34.43 20.67
N ALA A 93 7.40 34.67 19.46
CA ALA A 93 8.17 35.20 18.36
C ALA A 93 8.66 36.65 18.67
N GLU A 94 7.81 37.50 19.24
CA GLU A 94 8.15 38.85 19.69
C GLU A 94 9.24 38.82 20.76
N CYS A 95 9.15 37.91 21.74
CA CYS A 95 10.20 37.75 22.75
C CYS A 95 11.55 37.29 22.19
N LEU A 96 11.53 36.63 21.06
CA LEU A 96 12.71 36.12 20.35
C LEU A 96 13.15 37.04 19.21
N ASN A 97 12.54 38.23 19.07
CA ASN A 97 12.75 39.17 17.97
C ASN A 97 12.63 38.54 16.59
N SER A 98 11.77 37.53 16.44
CA SER A 98 11.51 36.84 15.18
C SER A 98 10.31 37.47 14.47
N ARG A 99 10.42 37.55 13.14
CA ARG A 99 9.34 37.98 12.24
C ARG A 99 8.62 36.74 11.70
N ASP A 100 7.58 36.92 10.89
CA ASP A 100 6.89 35.88 10.15
C ASP A 100 6.04 34.90 10.99
N SER A 101 5.68 35.23 12.22
CA SER A 101 4.83 34.41 13.10
C SER A 101 3.51 34.00 12.42
N LEU A 102 2.91 34.90 11.63
CA LEU A 102 1.68 34.67 10.89
C LEU A 102 1.86 33.59 9.83
N GLU A 103 2.96 33.61 9.07
CA GLU A 103 3.24 32.63 8.02
C GLU A 103 3.52 31.25 8.62
N TYR A 104 4.24 31.18 9.73
CA TYR A 104 4.47 29.93 10.46
C TYR A 104 3.15 29.32 10.95
N TRP A 105 2.29 30.14 11.59
CA TRP A 105 1.00 29.68 12.08
C TRP A 105 0.06 29.19 10.97
N LYS A 106 -0.05 29.92 9.85
CA LYS A 106 -0.82 29.49 8.68
C LYS A 106 -0.35 28.14 8.14
N SER A 107 0.95 27.88 8.22
CA SER A 107 1.58 26.72 7.61
C SER A 107 1.46 25.46 8.46
N SER A 108 1.55 25.57 9.79
CA SER A 108 1.59 24.41 10.67
C SER A 108 1.04 24.71 12.05
N PRO A 109 0.15 23.88 12.61
CA PRO A 109 -0.11 23.85 14.03
C PRO A 109 1.12 23.35 14.79
N TYR A 110 1.19 23.59 16.08
CA TYR A 110 2.28 23.10 16.93
C TYR A 110 3.66 23.42 16.36
N THR A 111 3.79 24.59 15.81
CA THR A 111 4.88 25.04 14.95
C THR A 111 6.25 24.75 15.56
N LEU A 112 6.45 25.06 16.84
CA LEU A 112 7.72 24.85 17.56
C LEU A 112 8.16 23.39 17.65
N ASN A 113 7.22 22.45 17.59
CA ASN A 113 7.50 21.03 17.64
C ASN A 113 7.96 20.46 16.28
N PHE A 114 7.52 21.07 15.16
CA PHE A 114 7.80 20.58 13.81
C PHE A 114 8.86 21.38 13.05
N MET A 115 9.24 22.53 13.54
CA MET A 115 10.28 23.35 12.95
C MET A 115 11.65 22.69 13.02
N GLU A 116 12.41 22.79 11.93
CA GLU A 116 13.81 22.36 11.83
C GLU A 116 14.60 23.37 10.99
N LYS A 117 15.70 23.87 11.51
CA LYS A 117 16.58 24.83 10.81
C LYS A 117 15.91 26.17 10.42
N TYR A 118 14.91 26.59 11.15
CA TYR A 118 14.32 27.93 11.07
C TYR A 118 14.99 28.86 12.07
N GLU A 119 15.04 30.17 11.74
CA GLU A 119 15.63 31.17 12.61
C GLU A 119 14.92 31.23 13.98
N LEU A 120 13.59 31.29 13.96
CA LEU A 120 12.76 31.21 15.17
C LEU A 120 13.10 29.98 16.02
N LYS A 121 13.33 28.84 15.38
CA LYS A 121 13.67 27.60 16.08
C LYS A 121 15.03 27.66 16.75
N GLY A 122 16.04 28.21 16.07
CA GLY A 122 17.37 28.40 16.62
C GLY A 122 17.34 29.30 17.85
N ALA A 123 16.65 30.45 17.77
CA ALA A 123 16.48 31.37 18.88
C ALA A 123 15.72 30.72 20.05
N PHE A 124 14.67 29.93 19.75
CA PHE A 124 13.91 29.17 20.75
C PHE A 124 14.77 28.13 21.47
N ASP A 125 15.59 27.38 20.74
CA ASP A 125 16.44 26.32 21.31
C ASP A 125 17.49 26.91 22.27
N VAL A 126 18.06 28.07 21.93
CA VAL A 126 18.95 28.84 22.82
C VAL A 126 18.18 29.30 24.07
N ALA A 127 16.98 29.81 23.91
CA ALA A 127 16.15 30.28 25.03
C ALA A 127 15.75 29.13 25.96
N CYS A 128 15.45 27.96 25.41
CA CYS A 128 15.20 26.73 26.17
C CYS A 128 16.44 26.31 26.99
N SER A 129 17.62 26.28 26.34
CA SER A 129 18.87 25.89 26.99
C SER A 129 19.24 26.82 28.14
N ASN A 130 18.95 28.11 28.01
CA ASN A 130 19.20 29.12 29.01
C ASN A 130 18.08 29.30 30.04
N ASN A 131 17.03 28.45 29.95
CA ASN A 131 15.83 28.52 30.78
C ASN A 131 15.25 29.94 30.90
N ASN A 132 15.01 30.60 29.75
CA ASN A 132 14.54 31.98 29.68
C ASN A 132 13.15 32.13 30.31
N LYS A 133 13.06 32.80 31.47
CA LYS A 133 11.81 32.98 32.23
C LYS A 133 10.71 33.73 31.47
N LYS A 134 11.05 34.65 30.56
CA LYS A 134 10.04 35.33 29.75
C LYS A 134 9.36 34.34 28.78
N ILE A 135 10.16 33.55 28.06
CA ILE A 135 9.63 32.51 27.14
C ILE A 135 8.82 31.47 27.91
N TYR A 136 9.34 31.02 29.07
CA TYR A 136 8.58 30.12 29.94
C TYR A 136 7.21 30.71 30.31
N SER A 137 7.15 31.99 30.75
CA SER A 137 5.89 32.64 31.10
C SER A 137 4.90 32.74 29.93
N HIS A 138 5.36 32.92 28.69
CA HIS A 138 4.49 32.91 27.52
C HIS A 138 4.03 31.51 27.17
N LEU A 139 4.91 30.52 27.17
CA LEU A 139 4.55 29.12 26.85
C LEU A 139 3.62 28.51 27.88
N SER A 140 3.81 28.82 29.17
CA SER A 140 2.96 28.28 30.25
C SER A 140 1.50 28.78 30.21
N LYS A 141 1.28 29.93 29.54
CA LYS A 141 -0.05 30.55 29.35
C LYS A 141 -0.64 30.25 27.95
N ALA A 142 0.16 29.79 27.01
CA ALA A 142 -0.24 29.59 25.62
C ALA A 142 -0.88 28.23 25.43
N GLU A 143 -2.20 28.17 25.47
CA GLU A 143 -2.93 26.95 25.14
C GLU A 143 -2.80 26.59 23.65
N GLY A 144 -2.53 25.33 23.36
CA GLY A 144 -2.53 24.78 22.00
C GLY A 144 -1.34 25.20 21.12
N LEU A 145 -0.32 25.84 21.67
CA LEU A 145 0.91 26.19 20.96
C LEU A 145 1.86 25.01 20.84
N LEU A 146 1.94 24.18 21.89
CA LEU A 146 2.77 23.00 21.94
C LEU A 146 1.96 21.72 21.77
N LEU A 147 2.58 20.72 21.14
CA LEU A 147 1.98 19.41 20.93
C LEU A 147 1.70 18.73 22.29
N PRO A 148 0.47 18.30 22.56
CA PRO A 148 0.09 17.71 23.85
C PRO A 148 0.60 16.26 23.91
N TRP A 149 1.84 16.07 24.31
CA TRP A 149 2.51 14.76 24.31
C TRP A 149 1.85 13.75 25.25
N ASP A 150 1.28 14.18 26.35
CA ASP A 150 0.56 13.27 27.26
C ASP A 150 -0.69 12.71 26.60
N ASP A 151 -1.38 13.51 25.76
CA ASP A 151 -2.51 13.04 24.96
C ASP A 151 -2.05 12.11 23.84
N ILE A 152 -0.94 12.43 23.18
CA ILE A 152 -0.35 11.57 22.14
C ILE A 152 0.07 10.22 22.74
N GLU A 153 0.75 10.22 23.85
CA GLU A 153 1.18 9.00 24.55
C GLU A 153 -0.01 8.17 25.06
N ALA A 154 -1.16 8.80 25.29
CA ALA A 154 -2.41 8.14 25.71
C ALA A 154 -3.36 7.82 24.54
N TYR A 155 -2.96 8.07 23.29
CA TYR A 155 -3.84 7.97 22.11
C TYR A 155 -5.16 8.76 22.27
N ASN A 156 -5.11 9.93 22.90
CA ASN A 156 -6.24 10.85 22.97
C ASN A 156 -6.38 11.64 21.68
N LYS A 157 -7.57 12.21 21.45
CA LYS A 157 -7.80 13.07 20.30
C LYS A 157 -6.99 14.36 20.45
N VAL A 158 -6.19 14.70 19.44
CA VAL A 158 -5.43 15.94 19.36
C VAL A 158 -6.19 16.91 18.45
N ASP A 159 -6.44 18.13 18.93
CA ASP A 159 -7.07 19.17 18.12
C ASP A 159 -6.10 19.57 16.98
N PRO A 160 -6.52 19.56 15.72
CA PRO A 160 -5.68 19.97 14.60
C PRO A 160 -5.09 21.40 14.72
N ARG A 161 -5.75 22.33 15.43
CA ARG A 161 -5.32 23.74 15.63
C ARG A 161 -4.92 24.46 14.32
N ASN A 162 -5.42 23.97 13.19
CA ASN A 162 -5.20 24.54 11.87
C ASN A 162 -6.36 24.16 10.95
N ALA A 163 -6.98 25.13 10.32
CA ALA A 163 -8.18 24.93 9.50
C ALA A 163 -7.93 24.01 8.29
N ARG A 164 -6.77 24.14 7.62
CA ARG A 164 -6.40 23.31 6.46
C ARG A 164 -6.14 21.85 6.86
N LEU A 165 -5.42 21.64 7.98
CA LEU A 165 -5.21 20.28 8.50
C LEU A 165 -6.54 19.65 8.92
N ARG A 166 -7.43 20.41 9.52
CA ARG A 166 -8.77 19.97 9.92
C ARG A 166 -9.58 19.51 8.71
N SER A 167 -9.60 20.32 7.63
CA SER A 167 -10.24 19.93 6.37
C SER A 167 -9.63 18.66 5.77
N LEU A 168 -8.30 18.56 5.74
CA LEU A 168 -7.60 17.37 5.26
C LEU A 168 -8.00 16.12 6.06
N LEU A 169 -8.01 16.23 7.39
CA LEU A 169 -8.39 15.09 8.26
C LEU A 169 -9.87 14.71 8.09
N LEU A 170 -10.76 15.68 7.92
CA LEU A 170 -12.17 15.40 7.63
C LEU A 170 -12.36 14.68 6.31
N GLY A 171 -11.67 15.12 5.26
CA GLY A 171 -11.75 14.51 3.92
C GLY A 171 -10.95 13.20 3.75
N THR A 172 -10.22 12.75 4.76
CA THR A 172 -9.46 11.50 4.73
C THR A 172 -9.85 10.58 5.89
N ILE A 173 -9.42 10.89 7.09
CA ILE A 173 -9.70 10.09 8.28
C ILE A 173 -11.21 10.10 8.61
N GLY A 174 -11.85 11.26 8.45
CA GLY A 174 -13.28 11.44 8.72
C GLY A 174 -14.21 10.62 7.82
N VAL A 175 -13.75 10.29 6.61
CA VAL A 175 -14.47 9.39 5.68
C VAL A 175 -14.07 7.93 5.81
N ASN A 176 -13.41 7.55 6.91
CA ASN A 176 -12.98 6.18 7.20
C ASN A 176 -11.86 5.62 6.28
N ALA A 177 -11.13 6.45 5.54
CA ALA A 177 -10.07 5.98 4.65
C ALA A 177 -8.92 5.24 5.40
N TRP A 178 -8.80 5.44 6.71
CA TRP A 178 -7.86 4.70 7.58
C TRP A 178 -8.15 3.20 7.69
N LYS A 179 -9.34 2.74 7.25
CA LYS A 179 -9.70 1.31 7.17
C LYS A 179 -9.14 0.62 5.93
N LEU A 180 -8.58 1.37 4.98
CA LEU A 180 -8.10 0.86 3.71
C LEU A 180 -6.58 0.67 3.73
N LEU A 181 -6.10 -0.54 3.44
CA LEU A 181 -4.67 -0.82 3.23
C LEU A 181 -4.23 -0.54 1.78
N TRP A 182 -5.19 -0.40 0.87
CA TRP A 182 -5.02 0.05 -0.51
C TRP A 182 -6.26 0.79 -0.98
N LEU A 183 -6.13 1.57 -2.05
CA LEU A 183 -7.29 2.23 -2.66
C LEU A 183 -8.17 1.22 -3.39
N PRO A 184 -9.49 1.37 -3.36
CA PRO A 184 -10.38 0.55 -4.17
C PRO A 184 -9.98 0.60 -5.64
N PRO A 185 -10.11 -0.51 -6.40
CA PRO A 185 -9.82 -0.52 -7.83
C PRO A 185 -10.82 0.38 -8.58
N SER A 186 -10.35 1.01 -9.67
CA SER A 186 -11.22 1.82 -10.54
C SER A 186 -12.25 0.96 -11.27
N LEU A 187 -11.89 -0.27 -11.62
CA LEU A 187 -12.71 -1.26 -12.31
C LEU A 187 -12.72 -2.57 -11.52
N SER A 188 -13.71 -2.72 -10.65
CA SER A 188 -13.91 -3.96 -9.89
C SER A 188 -14.45 -5.08 -10.78
N TYR A 189 -14.08 -6.33 -10.50
CA TYR A 189 -14.61 -7.52 -11.20
C TYR A 189 -15.91 -8.05 -10.57
N TYR A 190 -16.18 -7.64 -9.32
CA TYR A 190 -17.38 -7.95 -8.54
C TYR A 190 -17.63 -6.82 -7.53
N GLU A 191 -18.79 -6.81 -6.90
CA GLU A 191 -19.12 -5.83 -5.88
C GLU A 191 -18.17 -5.95 -4.68
N LEU A 192 -17.56 -4.84 -4.27
CA LEU A 192 -16.68 -4.81 -3.11
C LEU A 192 -17.50 -4.89 -1.81
N ARG A 193 -16.87 -5.35 -0.72
CA ARG A 193 -17.53 -5.50 0.59
C ARG A 193 -16.72 -4.84 1.71
N GLY A 194 -17.25 -4.96 2.94
CA GLY A 194 -16.59 -4.44 4.12
C GLY A 194 -16.27 -2.95 4.01
N PRO A 195 -15.06 -2.52 4.42
CA PRO A 195 -14.69 -1.11 4.37
C PRO A 195 -14.61 -0.54 2.95
N PHE A 196 -14.44 -1.37 1.93
CA PHE A 196 -14.34 -0.94 0.53
C PHE A 196 -15.71 -0.64 -0.11
N ALA A 197 -16.81 -1.09 0.50
CA ALA A 197 -18.17 -0.80 0.08
C ALA A 197 -18.74 0.48 0.71
N ASP A 198 -17.99 1.19 1.56
CA ASP A 198 -18.44 2.43 2.20
C ASP A 198 -18.72 3.49 1.12
N PRO A 199 -19.95 4.00 1.00
CA PRO A 199 -20.30 5.03 0.00
C PRO A 199 -19.43 6.28 0.10
N ALA A 200 -18.94 6.64 1.29
CA ALA A 200 -18.05 7.77 1.50
C ALA A 200 -16.67 7.58 0.83
N LEU A 201 -16.30 6.33 0.52
CA LEU A 201 -15.04 5.98 -0.10
C LEU A 201 -15.13 5.71 -1.60
N LYS A 202 -16.33 5.72 -2.18
CA LYS A 202 -16.55 5.40 -3.60
C LYS A 202 -15.70 6.24 -4.55
N ASN A 203 -15.50 7.52 -4.24
CA ASN A 203 -14.71 8.46 -5.03
C ASN A 203 -13.43 8.89 -4.28
N PHE A 204 -13.04 8.13 -3.25
CA PHE A 204 -11.86 8.46 -2.47
C PHE A 204 -10.61 8.18 -3.28
N THR A 205 -9.70 9.15 -3.30
CA THR A 205 -8.39 9.03 -3.93
C THR A 205 -7.32 9.65 -3.04
N LYS A 206 -6.07 9.48 -3.43
CA LYS A 206 -4.93 10.06 -2.72
C LYS A 206 -5.01 11.57 -2.66
N ARG A 207 -4.58 12.12 -1.52
CA ARG A 207 -4.40 13.55 -1.32
C ARG A 207 -2.92 13.90 -1.40
N LEU A 208 -2.57 14.79 -2.32
CA LEU A 208 -1.22 15.33 -2.44
C LEU A 208 -1.19 16.73 -1.84
N VAL A 209 -0.28 16.95 -0.88
CA VAL A 209 -0.09 18.24 -0.23
C VAL A 209 1.28 18.80 -0.60
N PHE A 210 1.29 19.96 -1.26
CA PHE A 210 2.49 20.67 -1.65
C PHE A 210 2.70 21.88 -0.76
N SER A 211 3.94 22.10 -0.31
CA SER A 211 4.30 23.27 0.47
C SER A 211 5.77 23.63 0.26
N SER A 212 6.06 24.91 0.24
CA SER A 212 7.43 25.44 0.29
C SER A 212 8.05 25.36 1.69
N TRP A 213 7.23 25.14 2.73
CA TRP A 213 7.66 25.06 4.12
C TRP A 213 8.02 23.63 4.51
N ARG A 214 9.26 23.36 4.90
CA ARG A 214 9.74 22.01 5.28
C ARG A 214 8.99 21.40 6.47
N MET A 215 8.44 22.20 7.36
CA MET A 215 7.67 21.71 8.51
C MET A 215 6.32 21.13 8.12
N VAL A 216 5.69 21.59 7.01
CA VAL A 216 4.34 21.17 6.61
C VAL A 216 4.28 19.67 6.27
N PRO A 217 5.13 19.11 5.39
CA PRO A 217 5.12 17.68 5.14
C PRO A 217 5.35 16.84 6.40
N ARG A 218 6.25 17.29 7.29
CA ARG A 218 6.52 16.60 8.56
C ARG A 218 5.31 16.58 9.47
N MET A 219 4.66 17.72 9.64
CA MET A 219 3.46 17.86 10.45
C MET A 219 2.30 17.04 9.90
N VAL A 220 2.02 17.15 8.59
CA VAL A 220 0.94 16.39 7.94
C VAL A 220 1.19 14.90 8.09
N ALA A 221 2.39 14.41 7.76
CA ALA A 221 2.71 12.98 7.85
C ALA A 221 2.57 12.46 9.29
N SER A 222 3.06 13.20 10.29
CA SER A 222 2.99 12.78 11.69
C SER A 222 1.56 12.79 12.23
N LEU A 223 0.83 13.91 12.07
CA LEU A 223 -0.49 14.06 12.69
C LEU A 223 -1.58 13.26 11.97
N THR A 224 -1.51 13.10 10.64
CA THR A 224 -2.46 12.26 9.90
C THR A 224 -2.24 10.78 10.24
N SER A 225 -0.99 10.32 10.30
CA SER A 225 -0.70 8.93 10.69
C SER A 225 -1.08 8.65 12.14
N TYR A 226 -0.82 9.61 13.04
CA TYR A 226 -1.27 9.50 14.44
C TYR A 226 -2.79 9.35 14.55
N GLU A 227 -3.55 10.20 13.87
CA GLU A 227 -5.01 10.16 13.94
C GLU A 227 -5.60 8.88 13.33
N ALA A 228 -5.01 8.36 12.26
CA ALA A 228 -5.37 7.06 11.68
C ALA A 228 -5.10 5.91 12.69
N GLU A 229 -3.88 5.85 13.25
CA GLU A 229 -3.50 4.85 14.24
C GLU A 229 -4.38 4.93 15.49
N ARG A 230 -4.68 6.14 15.96
CA ARG A 230 -5.58 6.38 17.08
C ARG A 230 -6.98 5.82 16.83
N ASN A 231 -7.54 6.02 15.63
CA ASN A 231 -8.86 5.48 15.28
C ASN A 231 -8.86 3.96 15.26
N ILE A 232 -7.83 3.33 14.70
CA ILE A 232 -7.67 1.87 14.70
C ILE A 232 -7.68 1.34 16.14
N ILE A 233 -6.82 1.90 17.00
CA ILE A 233 -6.67 1.43 18.39
C ILE A 233 -7.97 1.62 19.17
N ARG A 234 -8.59 2.79 19.07
CA ARG A 234 -9.79 3.10 19.86
C ARG A 234 -11.03 2.35 19.42
N GLN A 235 -11.17 2.09 18.14
CA GLN A 235 -12.38 1.48 17.62
C GLN A 235 -12.36 -0.05 17.78
N PHE A 236 -11.19 -0.67 17.62
CA PHE A 236 -11.12 -2.12 17.49
C PHE A 236 -10.40 -2.84 18.64
N ASP A 237 -9.65 -2.14 19.48
CA ASP A 237 -8.94 -2.79 20.56
C ASP A 237 -9.09 -2.06 21.90
N SER A 238 -10.12 -2.46 22.65
CA SER A 238 -10.34 -1.97 24.00
C SER A 238 -9.27 -2.45 25.01
N SER A 239 -8.53 -3.50 24.68
CA SER A 239 -7.50 -4.07 25.56
C SER A 239 -6.17 -3.31 25.48
N ILE A 240 -5.89 -2.66 24.34
CA ILE A 240 -4.68 -1.89 24.09
C ILE A 240 -4.73 -0.47 24.68
N HIS A 241 -5.89 -0.04 25.17
CA HIS A 241 -6.14 1.33 25.68
C HIS A 241 -5.20 1.82 26.79
N LYS A 242 -4.30 1.01 27.28
CA LYS A 242 -3.56 1.37 28.49
C LYS A 242 -2.12 1.82 28.27
N LYS A 243 -1.45 1.52 27.14
CA LYS A 243 -0.07 2.02 26.87
C LYS A 243 0.31 1.97 25.37
N PRO A 244 1.00 3.00 24.83
CA PRO A 244 1.54 3.01 23.46
C PRO A 244 2.47 1.83 23.14
N ASP A 245 3.18 1.32 24.14
CA ASP A 245 4.05 0.15 24.03
C ASP A 245 3.28 -1.18 23.79
N SER A 246 1.95 -1.18 23.95
CA SER A 246 1.14 -2.38 23.68
C SER A 246 1.09 -2.72 22.19
N MET A 247 1.13 -1.72 21.30
CA MET A 247 1.18 -1.96 19.85
C MET A 247 2.48 -2.64 19.41
N LYS A 248 3.60 -2.35 20.08
CA LYS A 248 4.88 -3.04 19.84
C LYS A 248 4.86 -4.50 20.29
N LYS A 249 3.93 -4.86 21.18
CA LYS A 249 3.79 -6.22 21.71
C LYS A 249 2.88 -7.12 20.86
N ILE A 250 2.19 -6.57 19.85
CA ILE A 250 1.44 -7.39 18.89
C ILE A 250 2.47 -8.10 18.02
N GLY A 251 2.72 -9.36 18.33
CA GLY A 251 3.63 -10.22 17.57
C GLY A 251 3.08 -10.49 16.16
N ARG A 252 3.95 -10.87 15.24
CA ARG A 252 3.58 -11.32 13.90
C ARG A 252 2.63 -12.53 14.00
N LEU A 253 1.49 -12.47 13.31
CA LEU A 253 0.49 -13.54 13.31
C LEU A 253 0.59 -14.46 12.09
N LEU A 254 0.99 -13.91 10.93
CA LEU A 254 1.33 -14.72 9.75
C LEU A 254 2.79 -15.12 9.85
N LYS A 255 3.07 -16.14 10.65
CA LYS A 255 4.40 -16.72 10.82
C LYS A 255 4.33 -18.23 11.00
N LEU A 256 5.39 -18.90 10.61
CA LEU A 256 5.62 -20.28 10.99
C LEU A 256 6.06 -20.34 12.46
N GLY A 257 5.78 -21.44 13.11
CA GLY A 257 6.18 -21.72 14.49
C GLY A 257 6.32 -23.22 14.73
N ARG A 258 6.64 -23.60 15.95
CA ARG A 258 6.66 -24.99 16.39
C ARG A 258 5.64 -25.24 17.48
N SER A 259 4.96 -26.36 17.40
CA SER A 259 4.12 -26.83 18.49
C SER A 259 4.97 -27.25 19.68
N HIS A 260 4.72 -26.67 20.86
CA HIS A 260 5.43 -27.01 22.10
C HIS A 260 5.31 -28.50 22.50
N ARG A 261 4.24 -29.18 22.09
CA ARG A 261 3.96 -30.56 22.49
C ARG A 261 4.49 -31.62 21.51
N GLN A 262 4.54 -31.31 20.22
CA GLN A 262 4.83 -32.29 19.17
C GLN A 262 6.03 -31.95 18.30
N GLY A 263 6.62 -30.76 18.44
CA GLY A 263 7.73 -30.29 17.60
C GLY A 263 7.34 -30.05 16.13
N ARG A 264 6.07 -30.28 15.74
CA ARG A 264 5.58 -30.08 14.35
C ARG A 264 5.54 -28.58 14.02
N ILE A 265 5.75 -28.28 12.74
CA ILE A 265 5.58 -26.92 12.22
C ILE A 265 4.11 -26.53 12.31
N THR A 266 3.88 -25.30 12.69
CA THR A 266 2.55 -24.66 12.75
C THR A 266 2.54 -23.42 11.85
N GLY A 267 1.33 -22.99 11.44
CA GLY A 267 1.18 -21.82 10.57
C GLY A 267 1.32 -22.12 9.08
N LEU A 268 1.39 -23.39 8.67
CA LEU A 268 1.48 -23.82 7.28
C LEU A 268 0.40 -23.25 6.34
N PRO A 269 -0.85 -22.89 6.76
CA PRO A 269 -1.80 -22.24 5.87
C PRO A 269 -1.27 -20.96 5.20
N ILE A 270 -0.21 -20.32 5.74
CA ILE A 270 0.50 -19.21 5.08
C ILE A 270 1.05 -19.62 3.70
N LEU A 271 1.49 -20.88 3.55
CA LEU A 271 1.90 -21.40 2.24
C LEU A 271 0.77 -21.31 1.22
N GLY A 272 -0.47 -21.63 1.61
CA GLY A 272 -1.64 -21.49 0.74
C GLY A 272 -1.86 -20.03 0.28
N ILE A 273 -1.55 -19.05 1.14
CA ILE A 273 -1.66 -17.63 0.80
C ILE A 273 -0.59 -17.17 -0.20
N VAL A 274 0.66 -17.64 -0.05
CA VAL A 274 1.79 -17.19 -0.88
C VAL A 274 2.03 -18.04 -2.10
N TYR A 275 1.54 -19.27 -2.13
CA TYR A 275 1.75 -20.21 -3.24
C TYR A 275 0.94 -19.79 -4.47
N PRO A 276 1.59 -19.60 -5.63
CA PRO A 276 0.95 -19.14 -6.86
C PRO A 276 0.37 -20.34 -7.64
N SER A 277 -0.69 -20.96 -7.13
CA SER A 277 -1.30 -22.11 -7.81
C SER A 277 -1.79 -21.75 -9.20
N ILE A 278 -1.23 -22.42 -10.20
CA ILE A 278 -1.55 -22.24 -11.63
C ILE A 278 -2.96 -22.73 -11.91
N THR A 279 -3.31 -23.88 -11.36
CA THR A 279 -4.64 -24.50 -11.54
C THR A 279 -5.74 -23.58 -11.04
N LEU A 280 -5.59 -23.07 -9.79
CA LEU A 280 -6.56 -22.14 -9.21
C LEU A 280 -6.57 -20.80 -9.94
N ALA A 281 -5.40 -20.28 -10.33
CA ALA A 281 -5.29 -19.03 -11.08
C ALA A 281 -6.04 -19.08 -12.41
N LYS A 282 -6.01 -20.22 -13.10
CA LYS A 282 -6.64 -20.40 -14.41
C LYS A 282 -8.14 -20.72 -14.30
N ALA A 283 -8.51 -21.57 -13.35
CA ALA A 283 -9.87 -22.07 -13.24
C ALA A 283 -10.86 -21.03 -12.68
N CYS A 284 -10.41 -20.16 -11.79
CA CYS A 284 -11.25 -19.20 -11.08
C CYS A 284 -10.78 -17.75 -11.29
N ASP A 285 -10.55 -17.36 -12.54
CA ASP A 285 -10.22 -15.98 -12.88
C ASP A 285 -11.46 -15.09 -12.69
N PRO A 286 -11.41 -14.06 -11.82
CA PRO A 286 -12.54 -13.16 -11.58
C PRO A 286 -13.07 -12.48 -12.85
N ILE A 287 -12.21 -12.18 -13.82
CA ILE A 287 -12.65 -11.61 -15.11
C ILE A 287 -13.62 -12.54 -15.83
N GLY A 288 -13.42 -13.86 -15.75
CA GLY A 288 -14.30 -14.84 -16.36
C GLY A 288 -15.71 -14.88 -15.75
N PHE A 289 -15.88 -14.35 -14.54
CA PHE A 289 -17.16 -14.21 -13.86
C PHE A 289 -17.81 -12.84 -14.03
N ALA A 290 -17.05 -11.85 -14.54
CA ALA A 290 -17.55 -10.52 -14.80
C ALA A 290 -18.64 -10.53 -15.87
N SER A 291 -19.65 -9.67 -15.72
CA SER A 291 -20.76 -9.52 -16.65
C SER A 291 -21.05 -8.03 -16.85
N GLN A 292 -22.06 -7.68 -17.69
CA GLN A 292 -22.45 -6.27 -17.87
C GLN A 292 -22.90 -5.59 -16.56
N GLN A 293 -23.50 -6.35 -15.65
CA GLN A 293 -23.71 -5.92 -14.28
C GLN A 293 -22.69 -6.60 -13.38
N LEU A 294 -22.10 -5.86 -12.47
CA LEU A 294 -21.16 -6.40 -11.48
C LEU A 294 -21.86 -7.50 -10.68
N PRO A 295 -21.33 -8.75 -10.68
CA PRO A 295 -21.88 -9.81 -9.86
C PRO A 295 -21.63 -9.52 -8.38
N SER A 296 -22.49 -10.02 -7.51
CA SER A 296 -22.21 -9.96 -6.07
C SER A 296 -20.97 -10.81 -5.74
N THR A 297 -20.28 -10.47 -4.67
CA THR A 297 -19.13 -11.26 -4.20
C THR A 297 -19.54 -12.71 -3.88
N ASP A 298 -20.73 -12.91 -3.32
CA ASP A 298 -21.22 -14.26 -2.97
C ASP A 298 -21.50 -15.10 -4.21
N ASP A 299 -22.06 -14.52 -5.28
CA ASP A 299 -22.24 -15.22 -6.55
C ASP A 299 -20.91 -15.67 -7.16
N VAL A 300 -19.89 -14.82 -7.08
CA VAL A 300 -18.53 -15.14 -7.59
C VAL A 300 -17.89 -16.25 -6.76
N ILE A 301 -18.01 -16.19 -5.43
CA ILE A 301 -17.53 -17.23 -4.52
C ILE A 301 -18.22 -18.56 -4.85
N GLN A 302 -19.55 -18.57 -4.96
CA GLN A 302 -20.32 -19.78 -5.25
C GLN A 302 -19.93 -20.40 -6.60
N LYS A 303 -19.80 -19.59 -7.64
CA LYS A 303 -19.32 -20.05 -8.96
C LYS A 303 -17.92 -20.66 -8.89
N ALA A 304 -17.00 -19.98 -8.21
CA ALA A 304 -15.64 -20.49 -8.01
C ALA A 304 -15.65 -21.80 -7.21
N GLN A 305 -16.46 -21.89 -6.16
CA GLN A 305 -16.59 -23.10 -5.34
C GLN A 305 -17.08 -24.29 -6.18
N MET A 306 -18.09 -24.11 -7.02
CA MET A 306 -18.58 -25.17 -7.93
C MET A 306 -17.51 -25.65 -8.92
N VAL A 307 -16.63 -24.76 -9.40
CA VAL A 307 -15.51 -25.13 -10.26
C VAL A 307 -14.48 -25.94 -9.47
N ILE A 308 -14.15 -25.50 -8.27
CA ILE A 308 -13.16 -26.16 -7.40
C ILE A 308 -13.63 -27.54 -6.97
N GLU A 309 -14.88 -27.71 -6.61
CA GLU A 309 -15.43 -29.03 -6.25
C GLU A 309 -15.19 -30.05 -7.36
N LYS A 310 -15.37 -29.66 -8.63
CA LYS A 310 -15.07 -30.55 -9.78
C LYS A 310 -13.56 -30.81 -9.92
N LEU A 311 -12.72 -29.81 -9.71
CA LEU A 311 -11.26 -29.97 -9.80
C LEU A 311 -10.71 -30.86 -8.69
N MET A 312 -11.33 -30.84 -7.51
CA MET A 312 -10.90 -31.62 -6.35
C MET A 312 -11.26 -33.14 -6.46
N VAL A 313 -12.19 -33.53 -7.32
CA VAL A 313 -12.59 -34.94 -7.45
C VAL A 313 -11.41 -35.90 -7.60
N PRO A 314 -10.51 -35.76 -8.60
CA PRO A 314 -9.38 -36.69 -8.76
C PRO A 314 -8.37 -36.63 -7.60
N ILE A 315 -8.28 -35.49 -6.92
CA ILE A 315 -7.41 -35.33 -5.75
C ILE A 315 -7.97 -36.11 -4.56
N LEU A 316 -9.29 -36.02 -4.32
CA LEU A 316 -9.97 -36.70 -3.22
C LEU A 316 -10.05 -38.22 -3.46
N GLU A 317 -10.10 -38.68 -4.72
CA GLU A 317 -9.98 -40.09 -5.06
C GLU A 317 -8.58 -40.64 -4.75
N THR A 318 -7.54 -39.82 -4.97
CA THR A 318 -6.15 -40.20 -4.68
C THR A 318 -5.84 -40.15 -3.18
N TYR A 319 -6.43 -39.18 -2.47
CA TYR A 319 -6.25 -38.93 -1.04
C TYR A 319 -7.62 -39.01 -0.33
N PRO A 320 -8.19 -40.21 -0.14
CA PRO A 320 -9.55 -40.33 0.35
C PRO A 320 -9.78 -39.87 1.79
N GLY A 321 -8.74 -39.62 2.54
CA GLY A 321 -8.74 -39.05 3.89
C GLY A 321 -9.72 -39.72 4.87
N TYR A 322 -9.20 -40.33 5.93
CA TYR A 322 -9.99 -40.95 6.99
C TYR A 322 -9.62 -40.27 8.34
N GLY A 323 -10.52 -40.25 9.29
CA GLY A 323 -10.23 -39.75 10.61
C GLY A 323 -10.88 -38.41 10.92
N ILE A 324 -10.12 -37.52 11.55
CA ILE A 324 -10.55 -36.17 11.93
C ILE A 324 -10.32 -35.18 10.77
N GLU A 325 -10.98 -34.04 10.84
CA GLU A 325 -10.73 -32.96 9.88
C GLU A 325 -9.29 -32.43 10.05
N ASP A 326 -8.58 -32.30 8.93
CA ASP A 326 -7.16 -31.96 8.86
C ASP A 326 -6.98 -30.60 8.17
N GLU A 327 -6.51 -29.62 8.93
CA GLU A 327 -6.28 -28.25 8.42
C GLU A 327 -5.11 -28.15 7.42
N ASP A 328 -4.26 -29.18 7.34
CA ASP A 328 -3.16 -29.20 6.36
C ASP A 328 -3.68 -29.18 4.91
N TRP A 329 -4.93 -29.55 4.67
CA TRP A 329 -5.58 -29.43 3.38
C TRP A 329 -5.61 -27.99 2.83
N TYR A 330 -5.64 -26.96 3.67
CA TYR A 330 -5.70 -25.57 3.21
C TYR A 330 -4.44 -25.12 2.47
N TRP A 331 -3.30 -25.69 2.81
CA TRP A 331 -2.05 -25.41 2.10
C TRP A 331 -1.70 -26.52 1.09
N ALA A 332 -2.05 -27.75 1.37
CA ALA A 332 -1.72 -28.90 0.54
C ALA A 332 -2.57 -28.96 -0.75
N ALA A 333 -3.88 -28.68 -0.69
CA ALA A 333 -4.77 -28.81 -1.83
C ALA A 333 -4.36 -27.96 -3.05
N PRO A 334 -3.96 -26.68 -2.94
CA PRO A 334 -3.45 -25.92 -4.07
C PRO A 334 -2.23 -26.55 -4.72
N ILE A 335 -1.34 -27.15 -3.91
CA ILE A 335 -0.11 -27.81 -4.39
C ILE A 335 -0.47 -29.13 -5.07
N LEU A 336 -1.36 -29.94 -4.48
CA LEU A 336 -1.82 -31.22 -5.04
C LEU A 336 -2.54 -31.02 -6.37
N LEU A 337 -3.34 -29.97 -6.50
CA LEU A 337 -3.97 -29.59 -7.77
C LEU A 337 -2.91 -29.30 -8.84
N ASP A 338 -1.88 -28.52 -8.51
CA ASP A 338 -0.82 -28.22 -9.46
C ASP A 338 0.08 -29.43 -9.73
N LEU A 339 0.28 -30.31 -8.78
CA LEU A 339 0.95 -31.61 -9.04
C LEU A 339 0.17 -32.50 -9.99
N HIS A 340 -1.14 -32.43 -9.95
CA HIS A 340 -1.99 -33.19 -10.87
C HIS A 340 -1.96 -32.62 -12.30
N TYR A 341 -2.07 -31.28 -12.45
CA TYR A 341 -2.20 -30.61 -13.75
C TYR A 341 -0.89 -29.99 -14.29
N TYR A 342 0.07 -29.61 -13.44
CA TYR A 342 1.29 -28.87 -13.76
C TYR A 342 2.52 -29.37 -12.99
N ARG A 343 2.64 -30.68 -12.81
CA ARG A 343 3.66 -31.34 -11.95
C ARG A 343 5.07 -30.77 -12.10
N GLY A 344 5.54 -30.61 -13.34
CA GLY A 344 6.94 -30.20 -13.60
C GLY A 344 7.30 -28.83 -13.01
N ILE A 345 6.36 -27.88 -12.98
CA ILE A 345 6.61 -26.55 -12.38
C ILE A 345 6.55 -26.64 -10.87
N SER A 346 5.52 -27.28 -10.30
CA SER A 346 5.36 -27.37 -8.86
C SER A 346 6.56 -28.06 -8.22
N GLU A 347 7.02 -29.19 -8.77
CA GLU A 347 8.22 -29.86 -8.30
C GLU A 347 9.46 -28.97 -8.42
N LYS A 348 9.61 -28.22 -9.52
CA LYS A 348 10.76 -27.33 -9.71
C LYS A 348 10.76 -26.18 -8.70
N ILE A 349 9.60 -25.61 -8.38
CA ILE A 349 9.46 -24.55 -7.37
C ILE A 349 9.95 -25.07 -6.01
N PHE A 350 9.41 -26.20 -5.54
CA PHE A 350 9.73 -26.71 -4.21
C PHE A 350 11.13 -27.35 -4.08
N ARG A 351 11.77 -27.73 -5.20
CA ARG A 351 13.17 -28.17 -5.22
C ARG A 351 14.17 -26.99 -5.34
N SER A 352 13.69 -25.76 -5.56
CA SER A 352 14.55 -24.59 -5.67
C SER A 352 15.14 -24.22 -4.32
N ARG A 353 16.46 -23.97 -4.29
CA ARG A 353 17.15 -23.43 -3.12
C ARG A 353 16.75 -21.99 -2.82
N ASP A 354 16.35 -21.24 -3.86
CA ASP A 354 16.00 -19.84 -3.73
C ASP A 354 14.64 -19.64 -3.05
N LEU A 355 13.78 -20.68 -3.04
CA LEU A 355 12.44 -20.58 -2.46
C LEU A 355 12.50 -20.25 -0.96
N ALA A 356 13.35 -20.93 -0.20
CA ALA A 356 13.52 -20.68 1.23
C ALA A 356 14.00 -19.25 1.51
N VAL A 357 14.95 -18.77 0.71
CA VAL A 357 15.48 -17.39 0.79
C VAL A 357 14.39 -16.37 0.49
N ILE A 358 13.61 -16.58 -0.56
CA ILE A 358 12.50 -15.67 -0.91
C ILE A 358 11.43 -15.66 0.20
N LEU A 359 11.08 -16.82 0.74
CA LEU A 359 10.04 -16.93 1.76
C LEU A 359 10.48 -16.44 3.14
N SER A 360 11.75 -16.64 3.53
CA SER A 360 12.28 -16.10 4.79
C SER A 360 12.40 -14.57 4.72
N GLY A 361 12.71 -14.03 3.55
CA GLY A 361 12.96 -12.62 3.32
C GLY A 361 14.27 -12.19 4.00
N GLU A 362 15.38 -12.25 3.28
CA GLU A 362 16.62 -11.61 3.70
C GLU A 362 16.45 -10.08 3.76
N GLU A 363 15.82 -9.57 4.79
CA GLU A 363 16.06 -8.20 5.22
C GLU A 363 16.79 -8.27 6.55
N VAL A 364 17.97 -7.69 6.54
CA VAL A 364 18.70 -7.32 7.74
C VAL A 364 17.76 -6.48 8.61
N SER A 365 16.99 -7.14 9.45
CA SER A 365 16.38 -6.49 10.61
C SER A 365 17.37 -6.68 11.76
N ASP A 366 17.56 -5.63 12.53
CA ASP A 366 18.44 -5.62 13.72
C ASP A 366 17.97 -6.57 14.84
N ASP A 367 17.04 -7.50 14.57
CA ASP A 367 16.49 -8.44 15.52
C ASP A 367 17.06 -9.85 15.29
N GLU A 368 17.54 -10.46 16.36
CA GLU A 368 18.14 -11.81 16.47
C GLU A 368 17.24 -12.98 15.97
N ASP A 369 15.98 -12.72 15.56
CA ASP A 369 15.01 -13.72 15.08
C ASP A 369 15.22 -14.20 13.63
N ILE A 370 16.24 -13.72 12.92
CA ILE A 370 16.41 -13.97 11.46
C ILE A 370 16.77 -15.44 11.19
N ASP A 371 17.55 -16.05 12.05
CA ASP A 371 18.08 -17.41 11.86
C ASP A 371 16.99 -18.49 12.08
N GLU A 372 16.10 -18.28 13.04
CA GLU A 372 15.00 -19.20 13.35
C GLU A 372 13.91 -19.19 12.25
N SER A 373 13.61 -18.03 11.67
CA SER A 373 12.62 -17.92 10.60
C SER A 373 13.04 -18.64 9.33
N SER A 374 14.31 -18.53 8.92
CA SER A 374 14.86 -19.20 7.74
C SER A 374 14.82 -20.72 7.91
N THR A 375 15.18 -21.21 9.09
CA THR A 375 15.14 -22.65 9.43
C THR A 375 13.71 -23.21 9.32
N LEU A 376 12.71 -22.49 9.84
CA LEU A 376 11.31 -22.90 9.77
C LEU A 376 10.78 -22.98 8.33
N TRP A 377 11.19 -22.06 7.45
CA TRP A 377 10.80 -22.13 6.03
C TRP A 377 11.48 -23.30 5.30
N ILE A 378 12.73 -23.62 5.61
CA ILE A 378 13.42 -24.81 5.05
C ILE A 378 12.66 -26.08 5.47
N GLU A 379 12.27 -26.19 6.73
CA GLU A 379 11.50 -27.33 7.24
C GLU A 379 10.08 -27.40 6.62
N ALA A 380 9.39 -26.26 6.47
CA ALA A 380 8.10 -26.20 5.80
C ALA A 380 8.19 -26.68 4.34
N ILE A 381 9.24 -26.28 3.62
CA ILE A 381 9.50 -26.76 2.26
C ILE A 381 9.83 -28.26 2.25
N ALA A 382 10.52 -28.78 3.28
CA ALA A 382 10.77 -30.19 3.42
C ALA A 382 9.46 -30.99 3.64
N GLU A 383 8.52 -30.49 4.45
CA GLU A 383 7.18 -31.08 4.60
C GLU A 383 6.43 -31.11 3.27
N VAL A 384 6.47 -30.04 2.47
CA VAL A 384 5.89 -30.05 1.13
C VAL A 384 6.54 -31.08 0.22
N ASN A 385 7.88 -31.21 0.25
CA ASN A 385 8.58 -32.24 -0.52
C ASN A 385 8.23 -33.66 -0.06
N ASP A 386 7.98 -33.87 1.22
CA ASP A 386 7.52 -35.14 1.76
C ASP A 386 6.05 -35.45 1.33
N LEU A 387 5.19 -34.43 1.23
CA LEU A 387 3.87 -34.55 0.62
C LEU A 387 3.99 -34.94 -0.87
N ILE A 388 4.84 -34.26 -1.64
CA ILE A 388 5.11 -34.54 -3.06
C ILE A 388 5.64 -35.97 -3.24
N GLY A 389 6.48 -36.44 -2.31
CA GLY A 389 7.03 -37.79 -2.28
C GLY A 389 6.07 -38.87 -1.77
N GLY A 390 4.84 -38.52 -1.38
CA GLY A 390 3.85 -39.45 -0.85
C GLY A 390 4.15 -40.00 0.55
N LYS A 391 5.03 -39.34 1.30
CA LYS A 391 5.39 -39.74 2.67
C LYS A 391 4.41 -39.20 3.72
N ILE A 392 3.76 -38.07 3.44
CA ILE A 392 2.72 -37.48 4.28
C ILE A 392 1.35 -37.97 3.81
N ARG A 393 0.53 -38.41 4.75
CA ARG A 393 -0.87 -38.77 4.50
C ARG A 393 -1.75 -37.69 5.14
N LEU A 394 -2.59 -37.09 4.32
CA LEU A 394 -3.63 -36.15 4.79
C LEU A 394 -4.80 -36.97 5.36
N GLU A 395 -5.36 -36.50 6.47
CA GLU A 395 -6.59 -37.02 7.03
C GLU A 395 -7.82 -36.45 6.30
N LYS A 396 -8.99 -36.43 6.92
CA LYS A 396 -10.23 -36.00 6.28
C LYS A 396 -10.18 -34.50 5.91
N PRO A 397 -10.56 -34.11 4.68
CA PRO A 397 -10.62 -32.70 4.31
C PRO A 397 -11.67 -31.96 5.15
N PRO A 398 -11.39 -30.69 5.55
CA PRO A 398 -12.36 -29.85 6.23
C PRO A 398 -13.62 -29.63 5.37
N LYS A 399 -14.76 -29.47 6.02
CA LYS A 399 -16.05 -29.28 5.32
C LYS A 399 -16.09 -28.00 4.47
N ASP A 400 -15.36 -26.98 4.90
CA ASP A 400 -15.27 -25.68 4.23
C ASP A 400 -14.11 -25.57 3.24
N LEU A 401 -13.41 -26.67 2.94
CA LEU A 401 -12.23 -26.67 2.08
C LEU A 401 -12.52 -26.02 0.72
N SER A 402 -13.62 -26.39 0.06
CA SER A 402 -13.98 -25.82 -1.25
C SER A 402 -14.25 -24.32 -1.18
N LEU A 403 -14.85 -23.83 -0.11
CA LEU A 403 -15.08 -22.42 0.14
C LEU A 403 -13.76 -21.67 0.34
N VAL A 404 -12.86 -22.19 1.16
CA VAL A 404 -11.55 -21.57 1.42
C VAL A 404 -10.71 -21.55 0.14
N LEU A 405 -10.70 -22.63 -0.64
CA LEU A 405 -10.01 -22.67 -1.92
C LEU A 405 -10.61 -21.68 -2.94
N ALA A 406 -11.93 -21.49 -2.94
CA ALA A 406 -12.58 -20.49 -3.77
C ALA A 406 -12.12 -19.06 -3.42
N LYS A 407 -12.08 -18.72 -2.15
CA LYS A 407 -11.56 -17.44 -1.69
C LYS A 407 -10.07 -17.27 -2.03
N LEU A 408 -9.24 -18.32 -1.83
CA LEU A 408 -7.83 -18.31 -2.25
C LEU A 408 -7.68 -18.10 -3.75
N ALA A 409 -8.46 -18.80 -4.56
CA ALA A 409 -8.43 -18.68 -6.01
C ALA A 409 -8.83 -17.29 -6.50
N LEU A 410 -9.78 -16.65 -5.85
CA LEU A 410 -10.26 -15.31 -6.21
C LEU A 410 -9.33 -14.20 -5.75
N ALA A 411 -8.81 -14.29 -4.52
CA ALA A 411 -8.15 -13.17 -3.85
C ALA A 411 -6.88 -13.52 -3.07
N GLY A 412 -6.45 -14.80 -3.04
CA GLY A 412 -5.19 -15.17 -2.37
C GLY A 412 -3.99 -14.45 -2.98
N PRO A 413 -3.13 -13.79 -2.18
CA PRO A 413 -2.01 -12.99 -2.68
C PRO A 413 -1.10 -13.71 -3.68
N GLY A 414 -0.75 -14.98 -3.44
CA GLY A 414 0.07 -15.76 -4.38
C GLY A 414 -0.56 -15.91 -5.76
N ILE A 415 -1.85 -16.22 -5.78
CA ILE A 415 -2.61 -16.48 -7.01
C ILE A 415 -2.91 -15.17 -7.76
N THR A 416 -3.27 -14.12 -7.05
CA THR A 416 -3.52 -12.80 -7.64
C THR A 416 -2.26 -12.18 -8.23
N CYS A 417 -1.11 -12.31 -7.54
CA CYS A 417 0.19 -11.88 -8.07
C CYS A 417 0.57 -12.66 -9.33
N LEU A 418 0.40 -14.00 -9.34
CA LEU A 418 0.67 -14.82 -10.51
C LEU A 418 -0.18 -14.37 -11.71
N ARG A 419 -1.47 -14.17 -11.50
CA ARG A 419 -2.41 -13.77 -12.55
C ARG A 419 -2.06 -12.40 -13.11
N ALA A 420 -1.80 -11.43 -12.22
CA ALA A 420 -1.42 -10.08 -12.61
C ALA A 420 -0.12 -10.05 -13.44
N LEU A 421 0.95 -10.69 -12.97
CA LEU A 421 2.20 -10.79 -13.71
C LEU A 421 2.04 -11.55 -15.03
N SER A 422 1.26 -12.64 -15.04
CA SER A 422 1.01 -13.42 -16.27
C SER A 422 0.30 -12.58 -17.34
N ARG A 423 -0.65 -11.74 -16.98
CA ARG A 423 -1.39 -10.88 -17.94
C ARG A 423 -0.46 -9.92 -18.69
N VAL A 424 0.51 -9.36 -18.02
CA VAL A 424 1.47 -8.41 -18.63
C VAL A 424 2.66 -9.10 -19.31
N THR A 425 2.83 -10.42 -19.11
CA THR A 425 3.92 -11.21 -19.71
C THR A 425 3.50 -12.21 -20.76
N GLY A 426 2.21 -12.27 -21.12
CA GLY A 426 1.69 -13.09 -22.21
C GLY A 426 0.77 -14.24 -21.83
N GLY A 427 0.21 -14.18 -20.62
CA GLY A 427 -0.84 -15.09 -20.14
C GLY A 427 -0.34 -16.32 -19.39
N LEU A 428 -1.30 -17.02 -18.76
CA LEU A 428 -1.07 -18.27 -18.06
C LEU A 428 -0.77 -19.40 -19.08
N PRO A 429 0.08 -20.39 -18.74
CA PRO A 429 0.50 -21.41 -19.67
C PRO A 429 -0.65 -22.33 -20.08
N ALA A 430 -0.68 -22.73 -21.35
CA ALA A 430 -1.73 -23.63 -21.86
C ALA A 430 -1.59 -25.05 -21.29
N ASN A 431 -0.49 -25.78 -21.60
CA ASN A 431 -0.37 -27.21 -21.24
C ASN A 431 1.04 -27.71 -20.89
N ASN A 432 2.09 -26.94 -21.06
CA ASN A 432 3.44 -27.38 -20.66
C ASN A 432 4.34 -26.16 -20.43
N PRO A 433 4.44 -25.73 -19.19
CA PRO A 433 5.13 -24.49 -18.91
C PRO A 433 6.63 -24.69 -18.85
N TRP A 434 7.31 -23.99 -19.70
CA TRP A 434 8.73 -23.93 -19.86
C TRP A 434 9.35 -22.80 -19.01
N HIS A 435 10.66 -22.72 -19.07
CA HIS A 435 11.52 -21.89 -18.23
C HIS A 435 11.00 -20.49 -17.85
N PRO A 436 10.45 -19.65 -18.76
CA PRO A 436 9.98 -18.31 -18.36
C PRO A 436 8.88 -18.33 -17.31
N PHE A 437 8.01 -19.36 -17.31
CA PHE A 437 6.89 -19.41 -16.40
C PHE A 437 7.30 -19.78 -14.96
N TYR A 438 8.34 -20.58 -14.79
CA TYR A 438 8.93 -20.83 -13.49
C TYR A 438 9.44 -19.53 -12.85
N GLU A 439 10.15 -18.69 -13.60
CA GLU A 439 10.67 -17.42 -13.11
C GLU A 439 9.54 -16.42 -12.78
N ILE A 440 8.45 -16.42 -13.58
CA ILE A 440 7.25 -15.63 -13.27
C ILE A 440 6.60 -16.12 -11.97
N SER A 441 6.53 -17.43 -11.73
CA SER A 441 6.01 -17.99 -10.49
C SER A 441 6.88 -17.60 -9.28
N MET A 442 8.20 -17.64 -9.41
CA MET A 442 9.13 -17.19 -8.35
C MET A 442 8.99 -15.68 -8.08
N SER A 443 8.80 -14.88 -9.12
CA SER A 443 8.52 -13.44 -8.99
C SER A 443 7.18 -13.20 -8.29
N SER A 444 6.17 -14.04 -8.57
CA SER A 444 4.86 -13.98 -7.89
C SER A 444 4.96 -14.31 -6.40
N ILE A 445 5.77 -15.30 -6.04
CA ILE A 445 6.04 -15.64 -4.62
C ILE A 445 6.72 -14.47 -3.91
N ARG A 446 7.73 -13.85 -4.53
CA ARG A 446 8.40 -12.67 -3.97
C ARG A 446 7.42 -11.51 -3.75
N MET A 447 6.58 -11.24 -4.75
CA MET A 447 5.56 -10.20 -4.67
C MET A 447 4.51 -10.52 -3.61
N SER A 448 4.01 -11.76 -3.52
CA SER A 448 3.04 -12.17 -2.51
C SER A 448 3.59 -12.12 -1.08
N ARG A 449 4.89 -12.35 -0.91
CA ARG A 449 5.57 -12.24 0.38
C ARG A 449 5.49 -10.82 0.97
N SER A 450 5.44 -9.80 0.12
CA SER A 450 5.29 -8.40 0.58
C SER A 450 3.94 -8.15 1.25
N PHE A 451 2.88 -8.85 0.84
CA PHE A 451 1.57 -8.80 1.50
C PHE A 451 1.60 -9.43 2.90
N ILE A 452 2.38 -10.51 3.08
CA ILE A 452 2.58 -11.08 4.43
C ILE A 452 3.23 -10.05 5.37
N ARG A 453 4.18 -9.24 4.85
CA ARG A 453 4.78 -8.15 5.63
C ARG A 453 3.76 -7.07 5.97
N LEU A 454 2.96 -6.63 4.97
CA LEU A 454 1.90 -5.64 5.18
C LEU A 454 0.91 -6.11 6.27
N PHE A 455 0.45 -7.34 6.16
CA PHE A 455 -0.52 -7.89 7.12
C PHE A 455 0.08 -8.23 8.49
N ASN A 456 1.39 -8.34 8.62
CA ASN A 456 2.09 -8.49 9.89
C ASN A 456 2.44 -7.16 10.60
N LEU A 457 2.10 -6.02 10.01
CA LEU A 457 2.19 -4.74 10.72
C LEU A 457 1.19 -4.72 11.89
N SER A 458 1.60 -4.26 13.05
CA SER A 458 0.74 -4.20 14.23
C SER A 458 -0.57 -3.42 14.00
N THR A 459 -0.50 -2.36 13.19
CA THR A 459 -1.67 -1.58 12.77
C THR A 459 -2.61 -2.37 11.86
N SER A 460 -2.07 -3.14 10.91
CA SER A 460 -2.86 -4.02 10.03
C SER A 460 -3.53 -5.14 10.82
N ILE A 461 -2.80 -5.75 11.77
CA ILE A 461 -3.35 -6.79 12.64
C ILE A 461 -4.51 -6.24 13.48
N ALA A 462 -4.32 -5.07 14.11
CA ALA A 462 -5.36 -4.43 14.90
C ALA A 462 -6.59 -4.09 14.05
N LEU A 463 -6.36 -3.56 12.83
CA LEU A 463 -7.42 -3.22 11.88
C LEU A 463 -8.23 -4.46 11.48
N LEU A 464 -7.58 -5.52 10.99
CA LEU A 464 -8.28 -6.70 10.49
C LEU A 464 -9.03 -7.44 11.61
N ARG A 465 -8.38 -7.61 12.75
CA ARG A 465 -9.07 -8.19 13.93
C ARG A 465 -10.30 -7.38 14.33
N GLY A 466 -10.21 -6.05 14.30
CA GLY A 466 -11.35 -5.21 14.59
C GLY A 466 -12.47 -5.32 13.56
N LEU A 467 -12.14 -5.45 12.27
CA LEU A 467 -13.14 -5.57 11.20
C LEU A 467 -13.86 -6.92 11.21
N TYR A 468 -13.13 -8.03 11.44
CA TYR A 468 -13.66 -9.38 11.23
C TYR A 468 -13.90 -10.18 12.52
N SER A 469 -13.42 -9.74 13.71
CA SER A 469 -13.67 -10.47 14.96
C SER A 469 -15.01 -10.14 15.61
N LEU A 470 -15.71 -9.10 15.16
CA LEU A 470 -17.02 -8.72 15.70
C LEU A 470 -18.16 -9.61 15.18
N GLU A 471 -17.96 -10.29 14.07
CA GLU A 471 -18.97 -11.11 13.40
C GLU A 471 -18.94 -12.58 13.85
N ASP A 472 -17.78 -13.09 14.33
CA ASP A 472 -17.59 -14.49 14.72
C ASP A 472 -17.25 -14.64 16.20
N GLN A 473 -18.16 -15.28 16.96
CA GLN A 473 -17.96 -15.60 18.39
C GLN A 473 -16.87 -16.66 18.62
N ASP A 474 -16.37 -17.36 17.58
CA ASP A 474 -15.45 -18.51 17.68
C ASP A 474 -13.99 -18.23 17.26
N GLY A 475 -13.59 -16.97 17.09
CA GLY A 475 -12.18 -16.64 16.92
C GLY A 475 -11.55 -17.18 15.62
N GLN A 476 -12.08 -16.77 14.46
CA GLN A 476 -11.53 -17.09 13.15
C GLN A 476 -10.01 -16.86 13.07
N ALA A 477 -9.28 -17.83 12.49
CA ALA A 477 -7.83 -17.73 12.32
C ALA A 477 -7.44 -16.49 11.49
N TYR A 478 -6.43 -15.75 11.93
CA TYR A 478 -6.04 -14.47 11.34
C TYR A 478 -5.76 -14.54 9.81
N TRP A 479 -5.21 -15.65 9.33
CA TRP A 479 -4.98 -15.84 7.89
C TRP A 479 -6.26 -15.85 7.07
N ARG A 480 -7.39 -16.29 7.63
CA ARG A 480 -8.72 -16.23 7.00
C ARG A 480 -9.22 -14.79 6.94
N GLN A 481 -9.05 -14.01 7.99
CA GLN A 481 -9.37 -12.58 8.00
C GLN A 481 -8.59 -11.82 6.94
N VAL A 482 -7.31 -12.16 6.75
CA VAL A 482 -6.48 -11.60 5.66
C VAL A 482 -7.07 -11.94 4.29
N LEU A 483 -7.48 -13.19 4.10
CA LEU A 483 -8.07 -13.64 2.84
C LEU A 483 -9.41 -12.95 2.55
N ASP A 484 -10.25 -12.79 3.57
CA ASP A 484 -11.52 -12.07 3.45
C ASP A 484 -11.28 -10.58 3.13
N TYR A 485 -10.30 -9.94 3.75
CA TYR A 485 -9.94 -8.55 3.42
C TYR A 485 -9.42 -8.40 1.98
N CYS A 486 -8.62 -9.35 1.49
CA CYS A 486 -8.17 -9.37 0.10
C CYS A 486 -9.34 -9.52 -0.88
N LEU A 487 -10.32 -10.36 -0.54
CA LEU A 487 -11.51 -10.56 -1.35
C LEU A 487 -12.41 -9.33 -1.33
N ASP A 488 -12.74 -8.81 -0.16
CA ASP A 488 -13.59 -7.63 0.01
C ASP A 488 -13.05 -6.39 -0.70
N GLY A 489 -11.72 -6.24 -0.73
CA GLY A 489 -11.01 -5.14 -1.37
C GLY A 489 -10.66 -5.35 -2.85
N GLY A 490 -11.11 -6.45 -3.48
CA GLY A 490 -10.89 -6.70 -4.89
C GLY A 490 -9.41 -6.76 -5.29
N LEU A 491 -8.56 -7.42 -4.49
CA LEU A 491 -7.10 -7.42 -4.65
C LEU A 491 -6.65 -7.76 -6.08
N GLN A 492 -7.34 -8.66 -6.79
CA GLN A 492 -6.98 -8.99 -8.17
C GLN A 492 -7.09 -7.76 -9.10
N ALA A 493 -8.20 -7.01 -9.02
CA ALA A 493 -8.40 -5.85 -9.87
C ALA A 493 -7.38 -4.74 -9.56
N VAL A 494 -7.07 -4.53 -8.26
CA VAL A 494 -6.04 -3.57 -7.83
C VAL A 494 -4.67 -3.93 -8.41
N LEU A 495 -4.27 -5.20 -8.32
CA LEU A 495 -2.97 -5.63 -8.85
C LEU A 495 -2.90 -5.53 -10.37
N ASP A 496 -3.99 -5.85 -11.07
CA ASP A 496 -4.04 -5.72 -12.52
C ASP A 496 -3.88 -4.27 -12.97
N GLU A 497 -4.58 -3.33 -12.32
CA GLU A 497 -4.40 -1.90 -12.58
C GLU A 497 -2.95 -1.47 -12.33
N TYR A 498 -2.36 -1.87 -11.21
CA TYR A 498 -1.00 -1.46 -10.85
C TYR A 498 0.05 -2.04 -11.79
N VAL A 499 0.01 -3.34 -12.11
CA VAL A 499 1.05 -3.93 -12.97
C VAL A 499 0.98 -3.40 -14.41
N HIS A 500 -0.21 -3.09 -14.93
CA HIS A 500 -0.34 -2.46 -16.24
C HIS A 500 0.22 -1.04 -16.24
N PHE A 501 -0.14 -0.23 -15.24
CA PHE A 501 0.39 1.11 -15.08
C PHE A 501 1.92 1.12 -14.89
N LEU A 502 2.44 0.24 -14.03
CA LEU A 502 3.86 0.14 -13.75
C LEU A 502 4.66 -0.35 -14.97
N LYS A 503 4.10 -1.26 -15.77
CA LYS A 503 4.74 -1.70 -17.01
C LYS A 503 4.99 -0.53 -17.96
N GLU A 504 4.06 0.43 -18.02
CA GLU A 504 4.24 1.66 -18.80
C GLU A 504 5.23 2.62 -18.14
N SER A 505 5.04 2.93 -16.88
CA SER A 505 5.82 3.94 -16.17
C SER A 505 7.29 3.55 -16.00
N GLU A 506 7.60 2.26 -15.87
CA GLU A 506 8.97 1.73 -15.80
C GLU A 506 9.58 1.46 -17.19
N GLY A 507 8.84 1.72 -18.28
CA GLY A 507 9.34 1.54 -19.64
C GLY A 507 9.68 0.09 -20.01
N LEU A 508 8.87 -0.86 -19.52
CA LEU A 508 9.15 -2.29 -19.66
C LEU A 508 8.61 -2.92 -20.94
N PHE A 509 8.14 -2.13 -21.86
CA PHE A 509 7.67 -2.63 -23.15
C PHE A 509 8.82 -3.16 -24.01
N GLY A 510 8.57 -4.28 -24.68
CA GLY A 510 9.58 -4.94 -25.52
C GLY A 510 10.69 -5.66 -24.73
N LYS A 511 10.62 -5.65 -23.40
CA LYS A 511 11.54 -6.41 -22.55
C LYS A 511 11.17 -7.88 -22.47
N GLU A 512 12.13 -8.70 -22.07
CA GLU A 512 11.91 -10.13 -21.84
C GLU A 512 10.91 -10.36 -20.71
N LYS A 513 10.05 -11.39 -20.84
CA LYS A 513 8.98 -11.71 -19.90
C LYS A 513 9.47 -11.85 -18.44
N VAL A 514 10.63 -12.44 -18.26
CA VAL A 514 11.25 -12.64 -16.94
C VAL A 514 11.71 -11.31 -16.36
N GLU A 515 12.30 -10.42 -17.18
CA GLU A 515 12.72 -9.08 -16.77
C GLU A 515 11.51 -8.24 -16.34
N ILE A 516 10.41 -8.28 -17.11
CA ILE A 516 9.16 -7.60 -16.77
C ILE A 516 8.64 -8.10 -15.42
N ALA A 517 8.48 -9.42 -15.26
CA ALA A 517 7.95 -9.99 -14.02
C ALA A 517 8.84 -9.68 -12.81
N GLY A 518 10.16 -9.78 -12.96
CA GLY A 518 11.13 -9.47 -11.91
C GLY A 518 11.05 -8.02 -11.47
N LYS A 519 11.05 -7.08 -12.43
CA LYS A 519 11.00 -5.64 -12.12
C LYS A 519 9.67 -5.22 -11.48
N LEU A 520 8.55 -5.70 -12.02
CA LEU A 520 7.24 -5.42 -11.43
C LEU A 520 7.11 -6.01 -10.03
N SER A 521 7.61 -7.23 -9.82
CA SER A 521 7.65 -7.85 -8.49
C SER A 521 8.47 -7.02 -7.49
N GLU A 522 9.63 -6.49 -7.90
CA GLU A 522 10.47 -5.63 -7.08
C GLU A 522 9.72 -4.35 -6.69
N VAL A 523 9.19 -3.62 -7.68
CA VAL A 523 8.52 -2.32 -7.45
C VAL A 523 7.29 -2.47 -6.57
N VAL A 524 6.44 -3.48 -6.83
CA VAL A 524 5.25 -3.72 -6.00
C VAL A 524 5.66 -4.16 -4.60
N SER A 525 6.67 -5.02 -4.46
CA SER A 525 7.15 -5.44 -3.14
C SER A 525 7.69 -4.28 -2.31
N GLU A 526 8.42 -3.35 -2.93
CA GLU A 526 8.87 -2.13 -2.26
C GLU A 526 7.69 -1.23 -1.84
N ALA A 527 6.70 -1.08 -2.72
CA ALA A 527 5.50 -0.27 -2.44
C ALA A 527 4.66 -0.86 -1.29
N MET A 528 4.48 -2.18 -1.26
CA MET A 528 3.73 -2.88 -0.23
C MET A 528 4.51 -3.08 1.07
N SER A 529 5.83 -3.05 1.03
CA SER A 529 6.69 -3.02 2.21
C SER A 529 6.65 -1.61 2.83
N LEU A 530 5.52 -1.27 3.43
CA LEU A 530 5.37 -0.04 4.19
C LEU A 530 6.40 -0.06 5.33
N ARG A 531 7.56 0.51 5.08
CA ARG A 531 8.52 0.77 6.15
C ARG A 531 7.86 1.78 7.06
N THR A 532 7.67 1.41 8.31
CA THR A 532 7.26 2.32 9.36
C THR A 532 8.32 3.42 9.45
N ALA A 533 8.20 4.45 8.62
CA ALA A 533 9.04 5.62 8.75
C ALA A 533 8.65 6.34 10.04
N SER A 534 9.62 6.81 10.78
CA SER A 534 9.40 7.65 11.95
C SER A 534 10.08 8.98 11.73
N LEU A 535 9.39 10.04 12.11
CA LEU A 535 9.93 11.40 12.10
C LEU A 535 10.30 11.80 13.51
N ASP A 536 11.47 12.42 13.64
CA ASP A 536 11.88 13.05 14.88
C ASP A 536 11.09 14.33 15.10
N VAL A 537 10.36 14.40 16.19
CA VAL A 537 9.53 15.54 16.58
C VAL A 537 9.95 16.00 17.97
N ASP A 538 10.02 17.32 18.17
CA ASP A 538 10.42 17.86 19.45
C ASP A 538 9.34 17.66 20.50
N LYS A 539 9.69 17.01 21.61
CA LYS A 539 8.89 16.99 22.84
C LYS A 539 9.37 18.13 23.73
N ILE A 540 8.60 19.20 23.76
CA ILE A 540 8.84 20.36 24.63
C ILE A 540 7.96 20.17 25.87
N LYS A 541 8.57 20.12 27.04
CA LYS A 541 7.88 20.04 28.33
C LYS A 541 8.06 21.31 29.10
N ILE A 542 6.99 21.77 29.72
CA ILE A 542 6.94 22.89 30.62
C ILE A 542 6.68 22.33 32.03
N ASP A 543 7.63 22.48 32.92
CA ASP A 543 7.48 22.13 34.32
C ASP A 543 7.10 23.35 35.14
N GLN A 544 5.83 23.45 35.51
CA GLN A 544 5.31 24.58 36.28
C GLN A 544 5.88 24.63 37.69
N ARG A 545 6.26 23.48 38.28
CA ARG A 545 6.82 23.43 39.65
C ARG A 545 8.25 23.98 39.70
N LEU A 546 9.02 23.64 38.66
CA LEU A 546 10.42 24.07 38.55
C LEU A 546 10.57 25.39 37.75
N GLU A 547 9.47 25.95 37.27
CA GLU A 547 9.48 27.09 36.33
C GLU A 547 10.51 26.90 35.20
N SER A 548 10.55 25.72 34.64
CA SER A 548 11.58 25.31 33.69
C SER A 548 11.00 24.71 32.40
N MET A 549 11.78 24.78 31.34
CA MET A 549 11.51 24.19 30.05
C MET A 549 12.53 23.10 29.76
N SER A 550 12.07 22.00 29.22
CA SER A 550 12.96 20.95 28.72
C SER A 550 12.56 20.50 27.31
N ARG A 551 13.54 20.12 26.50
CA ARG A 551 13.37 19.62 25.17
C ARG A 551 13.98 18.22 25.07
N SER A 552 13.24 17.32 24.44
CA SER A 552 13.74 16.00 24.04
C SER A 552 13.21 15.66 22.65
N ILE A 553 13.88 14.76 21.94
CA ILE A 553 13.44 14.29 20.63
C ILE A 553 12.64 13.01 20.81
N LYS A 554 11.47 12.95 20.20
CA LYS A 554 10.60 11.77 20.16
C LYS A 554 10.30 11.38 18.73
N LYS A 555 10.13 10.09 18.49
CA LYS A 555 9.79 9.55 17.17
C LYS A 555 8.28 9.39 17.03
N MET A 556 7.70 9.98 16.00
CA MET A 556 6.32 9.76 15.58
C MET A 556 6.29 8.91 14.31
N ARG A 557 5.43 7.89 14.28
CA ARG A 557 5.26 7.01 13.12
C ARG A 557 4.52 7.73 11.98
N THR A 558 4.83 7.34 10.74
CA THR A 558 4.23 7.91 9.53
C THR A 558 3.71 6.81 8.59
N ASN A 559 2.87 5.90 9.12
CA ASN A 559 2.40 4.72 8.38
C ASN A 559 1.38 5.06 7.27
N PHE A 560 0.51 6.04 7.50
CA PHE A 560 -0.61 6.39 6.63
C PHE A 560 -0.38 7.65 5.79
N ALA A 561 0.67 8.38 6.08
CA ALA A 561 1.08 9.54 5.31
C ALA A 561 2.60 9.57 5.17
N VAL A 562 3.11 9.65 3.96
CA VAL A 562 4.54 9.62 3.67
C VAL A 562 5.02 11.01 3.30
N MET A 563 6.06 11.48 3.96
CA MET A 563 6.76 12.70 3.61
C MET A 563 7.79 12.42 2.51
N LEU A 564 7.68 13.15 1.42
CA LEU A 564 8.64 13.14 0.32
C LEU A 564 9.52 14.38 0.43
N SER A 565 10.84 14.21 0.32
CA SER A 565 11.78 15.32 0.30
C SER A 565 12.60 15.30 -0.97
N ASP A 566 12.80 16.49 -1.58
CA ASP A 566 13.63 16.67 -2.78
C ASP A 566 15.14 16.59 -2.52
N LYS A 567 15.58 16.24 -1.32
CA LYS A 567 17.00 16.18 -1.02
C LYS A 567 17.67 14.97 -1.68
N LYS A 568 18.51 15.26 -2.64
CA LYS A 568 19.50 14.36 -3.28
C LYS A 568 20.59 13.84 -2.34
N SER A 569 20.49 13.93 -1.03
CA SER A 569 21.61 13.69 -0.11
C SER A 569 21.67 12.30 0.50
N ASP A 570 20.71 11.41 0.17
CA ASP A 570 20.82 9.95 0.45
C ASP A 570 20.49 9.22 -0.84
N GLU A 571 21.50 8.99 -1.64
CA GLU A 571 21.44 8.67 -3.08
C GLU A 571 20.66 7.41 -3.50
N GLY A 572 20.17 6.61 -2.59
CA GLY A 572 19.36 5.42 -2.92
C GLY A 572 17.91 5.50 -2.42
N ARG A 573 17.66 6.14 -1.27
CA ARG A 573 16.35 6.08 -0.59
C ARG A 573 15.35 7.14 -1.05
N SER A 574 15.82 8.27 -1.56
CA SER A 574 14.98 9.39 -2.01
C SER A 574 14.37 9.13 -3.39
N VAL A 575 15.10 8.50 -4.29
CA VAL A 575 14.63 8.16 -5.64
C VAL A 575 13.49 7.14 -5.58
N ASN A 576 13.58 6.14 -4.71
CA ASN A 576 12.55 5.12 -4.55
C ASN A 576 11.24 5.70 -3.97
N ARG A 577 11.30 6.68 -3.07
CA ARG A 577 10.10 7.32 -2.52
C ARG A 577 9.41 8.23 -3.52
N ILE A 578 10.15 8.95 -4.36
CA ILE A 578 9.59 9.77 -5.43
C ILE A 578 8.99 8.90 -6.51
N SER A 579 9.63 7.77 -6.85
CA SER A 579 9.07 6.79 -7.79
C SER A 579 7.78 6.17 -7.24
N GLN A 580 7.73 5.79 -5.96
CA GLN A 580 6.53 5.26 -5.31
C GLN A 580 5.35 6.24 -5.36
N VAL A 581 5.57 7.56 -5.24
CA VAL A 581 4.50 8.57 -5.36
C VAL A 581 4.14 8.85 -6.81
N ARG A 582 5.09 8.75 -7.74
CA ARG A 582 4.78 8.83 -9.17
C ARG A 582 4.05 7.58 -9.68
N GLN A 583 4.25 6.45 -9.02
CA GLN A 583 3.66 5.15 -9.34
C GLN A 583 2.36 4.89 -8.57
N ALA A 584 2.15 5.56 -7.49
CA ALA A 584 0.92 5.51 -6.70
C ALA A 584 0.00 6.66 -7.07
#